data_d9204a0157a9149eb5cb10e63be501dc
#
_entry.id   d9204a0157a9149eb5cb10e63be501dc
#
_cell.length_a   1.000
_cell.length_b   1.000
_cell.length_c   1.000
_cell.angle_alpha   90.00
_cell.angle_beta   90.00
_cell.angle_gamma   90.00
#
_symmetry.space_group_name_H-M   'P 1'
#
loop_
_entity.id
_entity.type
_entity.pdbx_description
1 polymer ?
#
loop_
_entity_poly.entity_id
_entity_poly.type
_entity_poly.pdbx_seq_one_letter_code
_entity_poly.pdbx_strand_id
1 'polypeptide(L)'
;MEKVKKHSPLLILGLLLLGVCMRMPITSIPSVIKEIAQTFNVAPTSLGILTTIPLLCFGLLSSVVSATAQRIGNELTIAIAMVLMFIGSYLRIISFPLLMVGTILVGVAITCINVLLPAIITDKFPERIGSITGMYNTAMTLFAAIGAYAITPITHQSSWQTAVILISLIALISAIVWLPNLKYNEHA
;
A
#
# COMPACT_ATOMS: atom_id res chain seq x y z
N MET A 1 -14.41 20.84 -25.53
CA MET A 1 -15.68 20.19 -25.14
C MET A 1 -15.64 18.78 -25.65
N GLU A 2 -15.98 17.83 -24.82
CA GLU A 2 -16.04 16.41 -25.07
C GLU A 2 -14.79 15.60 -24.69
N LYS A 3 -14.77 15.19 -23.44
CA LYS A 3 -14.63 13.78 -23.09
C LYS A 3 -15.15 13.63 -21.67
N VAL A 4 -16.44 13.47 -21.52
CA VAL A 4 -16.99 12.73 -20.38
C VAL A 4 -16.31 11.37 -20.46
N LYS A 5 -15.12 11.26 -19.87
CA LYS A 5 -14.40 10.00 -19.73
C LYS A 5 -15.36 9.06 -19.01
N LYS A 6 -15.90 8.14 -19.73
CA LYS A 6 -16.70 7.02 -19.22
C LYS A 6 -15.83 6.41 -18.12
N HIS A 7 -16.14 6.73 -16.86
CA HIS A 7 -15.32 6.33 -15.71
C HIS A 7 -15.22 4.82 -15.73
N SER A 8 -14.04 4.32 -16.09
CA SER A 8 -13.82 2.88 -16.19
C SER A 8 -14.07 2.25 -14.82
N PRO A 9 -14.94 1.24 -14.71
CA PRO A 9 -15.10 0.47 -13.46
C PRO A 9 -13.77 -0.09 -12.98
N LEU A 10 -12.84 -0.35 -13.89
CA LEU A 10 -11.49 -0.81 -13.58
C LEU A 10 -10.67 0.25 -12.84
N LEU A 11 -10.85 1.54 -13.16
CA LEU A 11 -10.20 2.62 -12.42
C LEU A 11 -10.72 2.69 -10.97
N ILE A 12 -12.02 2.60 -10.78
CA ILE A 12 -12.63 2.60 -9.43
C ILE A 12 -12.16 1.37 -8.64
N LEU A 13 -12.15 0.19 -9.24
CA LEU A 13 -11.63 -1.02 -8.62
C LEU A 13 -10.16 -0.86 -8.24
N GLY A 14 -9.35 -0.29 -9.11
CA GLY A 14 -7.94 0.02 -8.83
C GLY A 14 -7.79 0.94 -7.63
N LEU A 15 -8.57 2.02 -7.55
CA LEU A 15 -8.56 2.95 -6.41
C LEU A 15 -8.95 2.27 -5.09
N LEU A 16 -9.94 1.38 -5.10
CA LEU A 16 -10.34 0.61 -3.92
C LEU A 16 -9.23 -0.33 -3.46
N LEU A 17 -8.59 -1.05 -4.39
CA LEU A 17 -7.48 -1.94 -4.08
C LEU A 17 -6.26 -1.18 -3.54
N LEU A 18 -5.97 0.01 -4.07
CA LEU A 18 -4.94 0.89 -3.51
C LEU A 18 -5.24 1.27 -2.05
N GLY A 19 -6.49 1.59 -1.74
CA GLY A 19 -6.94 1.84 -0.37
C GLY A 19 -6.66 0.65 0.55
N VAL A 20 -6.96 -0.56 0.12
CA VAL A 20 -6.65 -1.80 0.86
C VAL A 20 -5.14 -1.93 1.11
N CYS A 21 -4.32 -1.72 0.08
CA CYS A 21 -2.86 -1.82 0.16
C CYS A 21 -2.22 -0.76 1.06
N MET A 22 -2.86 0.38 1.27
CA MET A 22 -2.36 1.42 2.16
C MET A 22 -2.28 0.98 3.62
N ARG A 23 -3.23 0.21 4.07
CA ARG A 23 -3.43 -0.06 5.50
C ARG A 23 -3.02 -1.47 5.92
N MET A 24 -3.34 -2.45 5.09
CA MET A 24 -3.16 -3.86 5.42
C MET A 24 -1.72 -4.24 5.80
N PRO A 25 -0.66 -3.80 5.09
CA PRO A 25 0.72 -4.12 5.46
C PRO A 25 1.17 -3.52 6.80
N ILE A 26 0.58 -2.40 7.21
CA ILE A 26 0.90 -1.74 8.49
C ILE A 26 0.17 -2.43 9.64
N THR A 27 -1.13 -2.66 9.49
CA THR A 27 -1.98 -3.21 10.56
C THR A 27 -1.71 -4.68 10.85
N SER A 28 -1.13 -5.39 9.90
CA SER A 28 -0.81 -6.81 10.03
C SER A 28 0.44 -7.08 10.87
N ILE A 29 1.45 -6.22 10.84
CA ILE A 29 2.73 -6.44 11.53
C ILE A 29 2.58 -6.49 13.06
N PRO A 30 1.85 -5.59 13.73
CA PRO A 30 1.66 -5.67 15.17
C PRO A 30 1.06 -7.00 15.64
N SER A 31 0.22 -7.63 14.81
CA SER A 31 -0.43 -8.91 15.14
C SER A 31 0.53 -10.10 15.17
N VAL A 32 1.68 -9.99 14.53
CA VAL A 32 2.70 -11.05 14.42
C VAL A 32 4.07 -10.63 14.98
N ILE A 33 4.10 -9.56 15.75
CA ILE A 33 5.37 -8.97 16.24
C ILE A 33 6.15 -9.93 17.13
N LYS A 34 5.45 -10.78 17.89
CA LYS A 34 6.07 -11.79 18.77
C LYS A 34 6.76 -12.88 17.96
N GLU A 35 6.11 -13.35 16.91
CA GLU A 35 6.63 -14.38 16.01
C GLU A 35 7.84 -13.86 15.23
N ILE A 36 7.79 -12.61 14.79
CA ILE A 36 8.95 -11.95 14.14
C ILE A 36 10.11 -11.84 15.13
N ALA A 37 9.84 -11.42 16.38
CA ALA A 37 10.84 -11.29 17.41
C ALA A 37 11.52 -12.63 17.73
N GLN A 38 10.75 -13.71 17.80
CA GLN A 38 11.26 -15.06 18.00
C GLN A 38 12.12 -15.54 16.81
N THR A 39 11.65 -15.30 15.59
CA THR A 39 12.36 -15.72 14.37
C THR A 39 13.73 -15.08 14.25
N PHE A 40 13.85 -13.80 14.58
CA PHE A 40 15.10 -13.04 14.46
C PHE A 40 15.87 -12.90 15.79
N ASN A 41 15.36 -13.49 16.85
CA ASN A 41 15.95 -13.45 18.20
C ASN A 41 16.22 -12.02 18.68
N VAL A 42 15.22 -11.15 18.55
CA VAL A 42 15.25 -9.75 18.98
C VAL A 42 14.13 -9.47 19.98
N ALA A 43 14.31 -8.43 20.80
CA ALA A 43 13.25 -8.03 21.72
C ALA A 43 12.03 -7.47 20.96
N PRO A 44 10.79 -7.85 21.31
CA PRO A 44 9.58 -7.33 20.64
C PRO A 44 9.49 -5.79 20.67
N THR A 45 10.02 -5.17 21.72
CA THR A 45 10.06 -3.70 21.86
C THR A 45 10.92 -3.02 20.80
N SER A 46 11.98 -3.71 20.33
CA SER A 46 12.84 -3.20 19.26
C SER A 46 12.13 -3.15 17.90
N LEU A 47 11.05 -3.92 17.74
CA LEU A 47 10.27 -4.00 16.50
C LEU A 47 9.19 -2.89 16.38
N GLY A 48 9.01 -2.06 17.41
CA GLY A 48 8.14 -0.87 17.32
C GLY A 48 8.54 0.08 16.19
N ILE A 49 9.81 0.07 15.79
CA ILE A 49 10.31 0.84 14.65
C ILE A 49 9.63 0.44 13.32
N LEU A 50 9.16 -0.81 13.19
CA LEU A 50 8.48 -1.28 11.98
C LEU A 50 7.16 -0.55 11.72
N THR A 51 6.51 -0.04 12.75
CA THR A 51 5.30 0.78 12.62
C THR A 51 5.62 2.27 12.49
N THR A 52 6.78 2.69 12.97
CA THR A 52 7.24 4.08 12.94
C THR A 52 7.83 4.46 11.56
N ILE A 53 8.56 3.54 10.93
CA ILE A 53 9.20 3.79 9.63
C ILE A 53 8.22 4.30 8.57
N PRO A 54 7.04 3.69 8.32
CA PRO A 54 6.08 4.20 7.34
C PRO A 54 5.60 5.62 7.63
N LEU A 55 5.44 5.97 8.91
CA LEU A 55 5.03 7.33 9.31
C LEU A 55 6.15 8.35 9.05
N LEU A 56 7.40 7.99 9.31
CA LEU A 56 8.55 8.82 8.99
C LEU A 56 8.69 9.00 7.46
N CYS A 57 8.52 7.93 6.69
CA CYS A 57 8.50 8.02 5.23
C CYS A 57 7.44 8.99 4.75
N PHE A 58 6.23 8.93 5.31
CA PHE A 58 5.15 9.85 4.95
C PHE A 58 5.53 11.32 5.25
N GLY A 59 6.03 11.58 6.45
CA GLY A 59 6.42 12.94 6.86
C GLY A 59 7.56 13.52 6.02
N LEU A 60 8.57 12.72 5.68
CA LEU A 60 9.78 13.18 5.01
C LEU A 60 9.67 13.17 3.48
N LEU A 61 8.95 12.19 2.92
CA LEU A 61 8.97 11.92 1.48
C LEU A 61 7.74 12.41 0.73
N SER A 62 6.70 12.91 1.41
CA SER A 62 5.46 13.36 0.76
C SER A 62 5.71 14.42 -0.31
N SER A 63 6.59 15.39 -0.03
CA SER A 63 6.97 16.43 -1.00
C SER A 63 7.74 15.87 -2.19
N VAL A 64 8.64 14.92 -1.95
CA VAL A 64 9.43 14.25 -3.00
C VAL A 64 8.51 13.43 -3.90
N VAL A 65 7.57 12.72 -3.32
CA VAL A 65 6.56 11.95 -4.07
C VAL A 65 5.73 12.86 -4.96
N SER A 66 5.23 13.98 -4.42
CA SER A 66 4.48 14.96 -5.19
C SER A 66 5.29 15.52 -6.37
N ALA A 67 6.55 15.91 -6.13
CA ALA A 67 7.45 16.40 -7.18
C ALA A 67 7.75 15.32 -8.25
N THR A 68 7.89 14.07 -7.85
CA THR A 68 8.10 12.95 -8.78
C THR A 68 6.87 12.72 -9.64
N ALA A 69 5.69 12.72 -9.03
CA ALA A 69 4.43 12.52 -9.75
C ALA A 69 4.15 13.63 -10.77
N GLN A 70 4.55 14.87 -10.48
CA GLN A 70 4.47 15.96 -11.45
C GLN A 70 5.35 15.74 -12.69
N ARG A 71 6.45 15.00 -12.55
CA ARG A 71 7.38 14.74 -13.66
C ARG A 71 6.98 13.54 -14.51
N ILE A 72 6.56 12.45 -13.89
CA ILE A 72 6.31 11.18 -14.58
C ILE A 72 4.83 10.80 -14.65
N GLY A 73 3.96 11.55 -13.97
CA GLY A 73 2.52 11.32 -13.89
C GLY A 73 2.11 10.53 -12.64
N ASN A 74 0.88 10.75 -12.20
CA ASN A 74 0.35 10.14 -10.98
C ASN A 74 0.19 8.63 -11.09
N GLU A 75 -0.35 8.17 -12.21
CA GLU A 75 -0.67 6.77 -12.43
C GLU A 75 0.59 5.91 -12.55
N LEU A 76 1.62 6.42 -13.22
CA LEU A 76 2.91 5.72 -13.32
C LEU A 76 3.62 5.68 -11.97
N THR A 77 3.59 6.77 -11.20
CA THR A 77 4.17 6.80 -9.86
C THR A 77 3.52 5.77 -8.94
N ILE A 78 2.19 5.60 -9.01
CA ILE A 78 1.47 4.57 -8.27
C ILE A 78 1.88 3.16 -8.73
N ALA A 79 2.00 2.93 -10.04
CA ALA A 79 2.44 1.61 -10.54
C ALA A 79 3.82 1.23 -9.99
N ILE A 80 4.76 2.17 -9.98
CA ILE A 80 6.09 1.97 -9.38
C ILE A 80 5.97 1.70 -7.88
N ALA A 81 5.13 2.45 -7.18
CA ALA A 81 4.89 2.26 -5.74
C ALA A 81 4.34 0.86 -5.42
N MET A 82 3.42 0.34 -6.24
CA MET A 82 2.88 -1.01 -6.05
C MET A 82 3.94 -2.10 -6.25
N VAL A 83 4.83 -1.94 -7.21
CA VAL A 83 5.97 -2.85 -7.41
C VAL A 83 6.92 -2.78 -6.21
N LEU A 84 7.22 -1.58 -5.71
CA LEU A 84 8.05 -1.40 -4.50
C LEU A 84 7.40 -2.04 -3.27
N MET A 85 6.09 -1.93 -3.13
CA MET A 85 5.33 -2.56 -2.04
C MET A 85 5.43 -4.08 -2.10
N PHE A 86 5.27 -4.68 -3.28
CA PHE A 86 5.42 -6.11 -3.47
C PHE A 86 6.83 -6.59 -3.10
N ILE A 87 7.85 -5.93 -3.65
CA ILE A 87 9.26 -6.25 -3.36
C ILE A 87 9.56 -6.07 -1.88
N GLY A 88 9.16 -4.95 -1.30
CA GLY A 88 9.38 -4.65 0.11
C GLY A 88 8.70 -5.66 1.03
N SER A 89 7.47 -6.05 0.75
CA SER A 89 6.75 -7.06 1.52
C SER A 89 7.42 -8.43 1.44
N TYR A 90 7.94 -8.80 0.28
CA TYR A 90 8.65 -10.06 0.11
C TYR A 90 10.01 -10.07 0.83
N LEU A 91 10.77 -8.96 0.78
CA LEU A 91 12.06 -8.85 1.48
C LEU A 91 11.93 -9.00 3.01
N ARG A 92 10.79 -8.64 3.58
CA ARG A 92 10.55 -8.73 5.02
C ARG A 92 10.69 -10.14 5.61
N ILE A 93 10.54 -11.18 4.79
CA ILE A 93 10.58 -12.58 5.27
C ILE A 93 11.97 -13.22 5.20
N ILE A 94 12.95 -12.58 4.59
CA ILE A 94 14.23 -13.19 4.26
C ILE A 94 15.21 -13.10 5.44
N SER A 95 15.46 -11.88 5.93
CA SER A 95 16.38 -11.62 7.04
C SER A 95 16.03 -10.35 7.80
N PHE A 96 16.61 -10.16 8.99
CA PHE A 96 16.37 -8.98 9.80
C PHE A 96 16.79 -7.66 9.11
N PRO A 97 17.99 -7.53 8.49
CA PRO A 97 18.32 -6.33 7.72
C PRO A 97 17.36 -6.08 6.57
N LEU A 98 16.94 -7.12 5.87
CA LEU A 98 15.96 -7.02 4.77
C LEU A 98 14.55 -6.73 5.28
N LEU A 99 14.20 -7.11 6.51
CA LEU A 99 12.97 -6.70 7.17
C LEU A 99 12.91 -5.17 7.31
N MET A 100 14.01 -4.53 7.70
CA MET A 100 14.10 -3.08 7.82
C MET A 100 14.03 -2.40 6.45
N VAL A 101 14.80 -2.86 5.48
CA VAL A 101 14.78 -2.34 4.09
C VAL A 101 13.41 -2.52 3.47
N GLY A 102 12.80 -3.69 3.61
CA GLY A 102 11.45 -3.97 3.10
C GLY A 102 10.39 -3.06 3.74
N THR A 103 10.50 -2.76 5.02
CA THR A 103 9.61 -1.83 5.72
C THR A 103 9.76 -0.41 5.19
N ILE A 104 10.97 0.04 4.88
CA ILE A 104 11.21 1.34 4.24
C ILE A 104 10.56 1.39 2.85
N LEU A 105 10.74 0.36 2.02
CA LEU A 105 10.14 0.28 0.69
C LEU A 105 8.62 0.30 0.75
N VAL A 106 8.02 -0.45 1.66
CA VAL A 106 6.56 -0.42 1.90
C VAL A 106 6.11 0.95 2.39
N GLY A 107 6.88 1.60 3.27
CA GLY A 107 6.60 2.95 3.75
C GLY A 107 6.62 3.99 2.62
N VAL A 108 7.59 3.92 1.72
CA VAL A 108 7.66 4.76 0.51
C VAL A 108 6.44 4.54 -0.38
N ALA A 109 6.09 3.28 -0.63
CA ALA A 109 4.92 2.93 -1.44
C ALA A 109 3.62 3.45 -0.85
N ILE A 110 3.42 3.29 0.45
CA ILE A 110 2.26 3.81 1.18
C ILE A 110 2.20 5.33 1.10
N THR A 111 3.35 6.00 1.22
CA THR A 111 3.43 7.46 1.06
C THR A 111 2.97 7.89 -0.33
N CYS A 112 3.43 7.21 -1.39
CA CYS A 112 2.99 7.47 -2.76
C CYS A 112 1.47 7.36 -2.90
N ILE A 113 0.88 6.30 -2.40
CA ILE A 113 -0.57 6.08 -2.50
C ILE A 113 -1.33 7.13 -1.70
N ASN A 114 -0.90 7.44 -0.47
CA ASN A 114 -1.55 8.44 0.39
C ASN A 114 -1.57 9.84 -0.24
N VAL A 115 -0.49 10.22 -0.92
CA VAL A 115 -0.38 11.54 -1.56
C VAL A 115 -1.15 11.57 -2.88
N LEU A 116 -1.05 10.52 -3.69
CA LEU A 116 -1.55 10.54 -5.07
C LEU A 116 -2.99 10.08 -5.20
N LEU A 117 -3.48 9.22 -4.32
CA LEU A 117 -4.85 8.70 -4.41
C LEU A 117 -5.90 9.82 -4.34
N PRO A 118 -5.84 10.75 -3.36
CA PRO A 118 -6.75 11.89 -3.34
C PRO A 118 -6.58 12.81 -4.56
N ALA A 119 -5.35 13.00 -5.04
CA ALA A 119 -5.07 13.82 -6.22
C ALA A 119 -5.74 13.25 -7.47
N ILE A 120 -5.61 11.93 -7.70
CA ILE A 120 -6.27 11.24 -8.83
C ILE A 120 -7.78 11.31 -8.72
N ILE A 121 -8.34 11.13 -7.51
CA ILE A 121 -9.79 11.22 -7.31
C ILE A 121 -10.30 12.62 -7.66
N THR A 122 -9.59 13.66 -7.22
CA THR A 122 -9.96 15.05 -7.50
C THR A 122 -9.88 15.37 -9.00
N ASP A 123 -8.87 14.86 -9.68
CA ASP A 123 -8.65 15.08 -11.11
C ASP A 123 -9.64 14.30 -12.00
N LYS A 124 -9.82 13.01 -11.71
CA LYS A 124 -10.61 12.11 -12.57
C LYS A 124 -12.10 12.08 -12.22
N PHE A 125 -12.48 12.42 -10.98
CA PHE A 125 -13.86 12.35 -10.49
C PHE A 125 -14.30 13.61 -9.74
N PRO A 126 -14.18 14.82 -10.30
CA PRO A 126 -14.44 16.07 -9.59
C PRO A 126 -15.88 16.17 -9.04
N GLU A 127 -16.84 15.53 -9.70
CA GLU A 127 -18.25 15.54 -9.28
C GLU A 127 -18.59 14.48 -8.21
N ARG A 128 -17.68 13.55 -7.93
CA ARG A 128 -17.89 12.38 -7.07
C ARG A 128 -16.80 12.18 -6.03
N ILE A 129 -16.03 13.22 -5.73
CA ILE A 129 -14.88 13.16 -4.79
C ILE A 129 -15.29 12.54 -3.46
N GLY A 130 -16.35 13.05 -2.83
CA GLY A 130 -16.81 12.57 -1.53
C GLY A 130 -17.24 11.10 -1.56
N SER A 131 -17.97 10.68 -2.60
CA SER A 131 -18.45 9.30 -2.74
C SER A 131 -17.29 8.31 -2.91
N ILE A 132 -16.35 8.61 -3.81
CA ILE A 132 -15.22 7.71 -4.06
C ILE A 132 -14.26 7.69 -2.89
N THR A 133 -14.01 8.84 -2.26
CA THR A 133 -13.21 8.92 -1.03
C THR A 133 -13.85 8.10 0.09
N GLY A 134 -15.15 8.18 0.28
CA GLY A 134 -15.89 7.36 1.24
C GLY A 134 -15.76 5.86 0.93
N MET A 135 -15.89 5.47 -0.33
CA MET A 135 -15.78 4.08 -0.75
C MET A 135 -14.38 3.51 -0.46
N TYR A 136 -13.30 4.18 -0.86
CA TYR A 136 -11.97 3.63 -0.61
C TYR A 136 -11.60 3.66 0.88
N ASN A 137 -12.02 4.66 1.64
CA ASN A 137 -11.81 4.69 3.09
C ASN A 137 -12.55 3.55 3.80
N THR A 138 -13.76 3.24 3.38
CA THR A 138 -14.53 2.09 3.89
C THR A 138 -13.83 0.78 3.54
N ALA A 139 -13.43 0.61 2.29
CA ALA A 139 -12.67 -0.56 1.85
C ALA A 139 -11.35 -0.71 2.64
N MET A 140 -10.60 0.37 2.77
CA MET A 140 -9.35 0.41 3.54
C MET A 140 -9.55 -0.04 4.99
N THR A 141 -10.56 0.48 5.66
CA THR A 141 -10.84 0.16 7.07
C THR A 141 -11.35 -1.27 7.23
N LEU A 142 -12.26 -1.70 6.37
CA LEU A 142 -12.82 -3.05 6.39
C LEU A 142 -11.72 -4.11 6.16
N PHE A 143 -10.91 -3.93 5.13
CA PHE A 143 -9.84 -4.89 4.81
C PHE A 143 -8.67 -4.82 5.80
N ALA A 144 -8.42 -3.67 6.44
CA ALA A 144 -7.48 -3.59 7.56
C ALA A 144 -7.94 -4.44 8.74
N ALA A 145 -9.22 -4.38 9.08
CA ALA A 145 -9.80 -5.22 10.14
C ALA A 145 -9.78 -6.70 9.77
N ILE A 146 -10.17 -7.06 8.55
CA ILE A 146 -10.11 -8.44 8.03
C ILE A 146 -8.65 -8.94 8.06
N GLY A 147 -7.71 -8.14 7.59
CA GLY A 147 -6.28 -8.49 7.58
C GLY A 147 -5.74 -8.74 8.98
N ALA A 148 -6.01 -7.85 9.92
CA ALA A 148 -5.58 -8.01 11.31
C ALA A 148 -6.20 -9.24 11.97
N TYR A 149 -7.46 -9.54 11.68
CA TYR A 149 -8.14 -10.74 12.20
C TYR A 149 -7.63 -12.03 11.55
N ALA A 150 -7.46 -12.04 10.23
CA ALA A 150 -7.08 -13.23 9.49
C ALA A 150 -5.61 -13.64 9.66
N ILE A 151 -4.72 -12.68 9.94
CA ILE A 151 -3.28 -12.94 10.02
C ILE A 151 -2.93 -13.85 11.19
N THR A 152 -3.62 -13.73 12.32
CA THR A 152 -3.37 -14.53 13.52
C THR A 152 -3.61 -16.03 13.28
N PRO A 153 -4.78 -16.50 12.81
CA PRO A 153 -4.98 -17.91 12.53
C PRO A 153 -4.06 -18.43 11.41
N ILE A 154 -3.76 -17.61 10.39
CA ILE A 154 -2.82 -18.01 9.33
C ILE A 154 -1.42 -18.22 9.91
N THR A 155 -0.98 -17.35 10.80
CA THR A 155 0.33 -17.46 11.46
C THR A 155 0.39 -18.69 12.35
N HIS A 156 -0.67 -19.02 13.08
CA HIS A 156 -0.72 -20.20 13.93
C HIS A 156 -0.78 -21.52 13.14
N GLN A 157 -1.43 -21.54 11.98
CA GLN A 157 -1.57 -22.74 11.15
C GLN A 157 -0.38 -22.98 10.23
N SER A 158 0.33 -21.93 9.84
CA SER A 158 1.45 -21.98 8.90
C SER A 158 2.66 -21.25 9.46
N SER A 159 2.77 -19.96 9.17
CA SER A 159 3.85 -19.11 9.67
C SER A 159 3.51 -17.63 9.43
N TRP A 160 4.18 -16.72 10.10
CA TRP A 160 4.04 -15.29 9.86
C TRP A 160 4.55 -14.89 8.45
N GLN A 161 5.54 -15.62 7.93
CA GLN A 161 6.05 -15.42 6.57
C GLN A 161 4.95 -15.70 5.53
N THR A 162 4.17 -16.77 5.71
CA THR A 162 3.03 -17.08 4.83
C THR A 162 2.01 -15.96 4.82
N ALA A 163 1.70 -15.38 5.98
CA ALA A 163 0.77 -14.26 6.10
C ALA A 163 1.31 -13.01 5.36
N VAL A 164 2.60 -12.70 5.49
CA VAL A 164 3.24 -11.59 4.77
C VAL A 164 3.26 -11.82 3.26
N ILE A 165 3.51 -13.06 2.80
CA ILE A 165 3.45 -13.42 1.38
C ILE A 165 2.04 -13.22 0.82
N LEU A 166 0.99 -13.60 1.55
CA LEU A 166 -0.39 -13.38 1.12
C LEU A 166 -0.71 -11.89 0.96
N ILE A 167 -0.22 -11.04 1.86
CA ILE A 167 -0.35 -9.59 1.75
C ILE A 167 0.41 -9.07 0.53
N SER A 168 1.61 -9.56 0.27
CA SER A 168 2.38 -9.17 -0.92
C SER A 168 1.71 -9.59 -2.22
N LEU A 169 1.01 -10.72 -2.24
CA LEU A 169 0.20 -11.15 -3.39
C LEU A 169 -0.98 -10.21 -3.64
N ILE A 170 -1.62 -9.70 -2.59
CA ILE A 170 -2.67 -8.67 -2.73
C ILE A 170 -2.09 -7.42 -3.38
N ALA A 171 -0.91 -6.98 -2.97
CA ALA A 171 -0.21 -5.85 -3.59
C ALA A 171 0.11 -6.13 -5.07
N LEU A 172 0.54 -7.34 -5.41
CA LEU A 172 0.81 -7.75 -6.80
C LEU A 172 -0.47 -7.75 -7.65
N ILE A 173 -1.56 -8.29 -7.14
CA ILE A 173 -2.87 -8.25 -7.81
C ILE A 173 -3.32 -6.81 -8.04
N SER A 174 -3.17 -5.96 -7.04
CA SER A 174 -3.49 -4.54 -7.15
C SER A 174 -2.63 -3.84 -8.21
N ALA A 175 -1.35 -4.16 -8.30
CA ALA A 175 -0.46 -3.66 -9.35
C ALA A 175 -0.93 -4.10 -10.75
N ILE A 176 -1.29 -5.37 -10.91
CA ILE A 176 -1.80 -5.91 -12.19
C ILE A 176 -3.11 -5.22 -12.59
N VAL A 177 -4.04 -5.05 -11.65
CA VAL A 177 -5.32 -4.34 -11.91
C VAL A 177 -5.08 -2.86 -12.23
N TRP A 178 -4.03 -2.26 -11.68
CA TRP A 178 -3.68 -0.87 -11.94
C TRP A 178 -3.04 -0.64 -13.31
N LEU A 179 -2.29 -1.61 -13.84
CA LEU A 179 -1.57 -1.46 -15.13
C LEU A 179 -2.43 -0.92 -16.29
N PRO A 180 -3.68 -1.37 -16.53
CA PRO A 180 -4.52 -0.80 -17.57
C PRO A 180 -4.82 0.68 -17.38
N ASN A 181 -4.72 1.20 -16.15
CA ASN A 181 -4.97 2.61 -15.84
C ASN A 181 -3.80 3.51 -16.24
N LEU A 182 -2.64 2.96 -16.58
CA LEU A 182 -1.50 3.73 -17.08
C LEU A 182 -1.81 4.50 -18.39
N LYS A 183 -2.79 4.05 -19.15
CA LYS A 183 -3.28 4.79 -20.35
C LYS A 183 -3.88 6.17 -20.03
N TYR A 184 -4.23 6.40 -18.76
CA TYR A 184 -4.74 7.68 -18.26
C TYR A 184 -3.65 8.56 -17.67
N ASN A 185 -2.38 8.10 -17.72
CA ASN A 185 -1.24 8.83 -17.15
C ASN A 185 -1.06 10.13 -17.93
N GLU A 186 -1.21 11.24 -17.24
CA GLU A 186 -1.01 12.58 -17.77
C GLU A 186 0.08 13.25 -16.93
N HIS A 187 1.04 13.86 -17.61
CA HIS A 187 2.01 14.73 -16.94
C HIS A 187 1.30 16.03 -16.55
N ALA A 188 1.49 16.45 -15.31
CA ALA A 188 0.94 17.71 -14.83
C ALA A 188 1.70 18.91 -15.38
#